data_5e96a1941e4d7256f408c0f7952f6024
#
_entry.id   5e96a1941e4d7256f408c0f7952f6024
#
_cell.length_a   1.000
_cell.length_b   1.000
_cell.length_c   1.000
_cell.angle_alpha   90.00
_cell.angle_beta   90.00
_cell.angle_gamma   90.00
#
_symmetry.space_group_name_H-M   'P 1'
#
loop_
_entity.id
_entity.type
_entity.pdbx_description
1 polymer ?
#
loop_
_entity_poly.entity_id
_entity_poly.type
_entity_poly.pdbx_seq_one_letter_code
_entity_poly.pdbx_strand_id
1 'polypeptide(L)'
;MAILIVVGGLSGALYLTDDQFWGRMNTMQDLEDKSSGAGRMEFWWATFTMMKEHPAGLGIMGYQEISAAYIPSEVRGKVEKRAVHSSWFQLLSELGWPGPILFFFLLMSLLKVNRQAKKRLISEGRTDEYFRVVALEVALLSYMVSASFIDRFRSEILWWMILFVAAAGNVYYLQLQEHLAHRRPGKRQPPNATEMPT
;
A
#
# COMPACT_ATOMS: atom_id res chain seq x y z
N MET A 1 1.35 -4.10 36.85
CA MET A 1 0.15 -3.43 36.29
C MET A 1 -0.20 -3.92 34.89
N ALA A 2 0.71 -3.96 33.90
CA ALA A 2 0.44 -4.49 32.55
C ALA A 2 -0.07 -5.95 32.53
N ILE A 3 0.52 -6.83 33.32
CA ILE A 3 0.09 -8.25 33.41
C ILE A 3 -1.35 -8.37 33.93
N LEU A 4 -1.76 -7.57 34.91
CA LEU A 4 -3.13 -7.57 35.43
C LEU A 4 -4.15 -7.07 34.41
N ILE A 5 -3.76 -6.11 33.55
CA ILE A 5 -4.61 -5.62 32.46
C ILE A 5 -4.77 -6.70 31.39
N VAL A 6 -3.68 -7.40 31.04
CA VAL A 6 -3.71 -8.47 30.04
C VAL A 6 -4.52 -9.67 30.56
N VAL A 7 -4.28 -10.09 31.80
CA VAL A 7 -5.03 -11.21 32.42
C VAL A 7 -6.51 -10.85 32.61
N GLY A 8 -6.81 -9.63 33.08
CA GLY A 8 -8.19 -9.15 33.22
C GLY A 8 -8.91 -9.00 31.87
N GLY A 9 -8.22 -8.54 30.83
CA GLY A 9 -8.73 -8.45 29.46
C GLY A 9 -9.02 -9.82 28.85
N LEU A 10 -8.09 -10.77 28.99
CA LEU A 10 -8.26 -12.15 28.54
C LEU A 10 -9.41 -12.87 29.29
N SER A 11 -9.47 -12.74 30.62
CA SER A 11 -10.55 -13.33 31.44
C SER A 11 -11.90 -12.71 31.09
N GLY A 12 -11.95 -11.39 30.87
CA GLY A 12 -13.16 -10.70 30.43
C GLY A 12 -13.60 -11.13 29.02
N ALA A 13 -12.66 -11.29 28.09
CA ALA A 13 -12.96 -11.80 26.76
C ALA A 13 -13.53 -13.22 26.78
N LEU A 14 -12.93 -14.12 27.59
CA LEU A 14 -13.42 -15.49 27.76
C LEU A 14 -14.79 -15.56 28.45
N TYR A 15 -15.07 -14.65 29.38
CA TYR A 15 -16.37 -14.59 30.07
C TYR A 15 -17.49 -14.05 29.17
N LEU A 16 -17.15 -13.15 28.22
CA LEU A 16 -18.09 -12.56 27.28
C LEU A 16 -18.32 -13.43 26.02
N THR A 17 -17.54 -14.51 25.84
CA THR A 17 -17.75 -15.46 24.73
C THR A 17 -18.80 -16.50 25.13
N ASP A 18 -20.01 -16.29 24.62
CA ASP A 18 -21.16 -17.20 24.73
C ASP A 18 -20.97 -18.45 23.84
N ASP A 19 -21.67 -19.57 24.20
CA ASP A 19 -21.72 -20.79 23.39
C ASP A 19 -22.13 -20.55 21.93
N GLN A 20 -22.94 -19.51 21.69
CA GLN A 20 -23.27 -19.07 20.34
C GLN A 20 -22.08 -18.48 19.58
N PHE A 21 -21.11 -17.88 20.28
CA PHE A 21 -19.87 -17.40 19.66
C PHE A 21 -19.02 -18.58 19.21
N TRP A 22 -18.82 -19.55 20.09
CA TRP A 22 -18.05 -20.76 19.76
C TRP A 22 -18.74 -21.62 18.71
N GLY A 23 -20.06 -21.72 18.73
CA GLY A 23 -20.84 -22.36 17.66
C GLY A 23 -20.65 -21.68 16.31
N ARG A 24 -20.64 -20.34 16.26
CA ARG A 24 -20.35 -19.58 15.03
C ARG A 24 -18.91 -19.72 14.58
N MET A 25 -17.95 -19.75 15.51
CA MET A 25 -16.54 -19.99 15.19
C MET A 25 -16.32 -21.37 14.57
N ASN A 26 -16.92 -22.42 15.14
CA ASN A 26 -16.84 -23.77 14.60
C ASN A 26 -17.52 -23.86 13.21
N THR A 27 -18.68 -23.22 13.04
CA THR A 27 -19.35 -23.16 11.72
C THR A 27 -18.54 -22.36 10.70
N MET A 28 -17.81 -21.33 11.14
CA MET A 28 -16.86 -20.61 10.26
C MET A 28 -15.66 -21.48 9.88
N GLN A 29 -15.13 -22.30 10.79
CA GLN A 29 -14.07 -23.26 10.47
C GLN A 29 -14.54 -24.30 9.44
N ASP A 30 -15.75 -24.83 9.56
CA ASP A 30 -16.32 -25.75 8.58
C ASP A 30 -16.60 -25.08 7.21
N LEU A 31 -16.91 -23.79 7.20
CA LEU A 31 -17.05 -22.98 5.99
C LEU A 31 -15.68 -22.53 5.44
N GLU A 32 -14.71 -22.32 6.33
CA GLU A 32 -13.32 -22.00 5.97
C GLU A 32 -12.59 -23.17 5.32
N ASP A 33 -12.85 -24.41 5.70
CA ASP A 33 -12.28 -25.60 5.02
C ASP A 33 -12.68 -25.70 3.55
N LYS A 34 -13.77 -25.04 3.14
CA LYS A 34 -14.21 -24.96 1.74
C LYS A 34 -13.96 -23.61 1.07
N SER A 35 -13.60 -22.55 1.80
CA SER A 35 -13.37 -21.19 1.29
C SER A 35 -12.07 -20.56 1.76
N SER A 36 -11.22 -21.29 2.50
CA SER A 36 -10.02 -20.79 3.18
C SER A 36 -8.83 -20.52 2.23
N GLY A 37 -7.66 -20.33 2.77
CA GLY A 37 -6.44 -19.92 2.06
C GLY A 37 -6.16 -20.65 0.75
N ALA A 38 -6.53 -21.92 0.61
CA ALA A 38 -6.39 -22.69 -0.63
C ALA A 38 -7.24 -22.10 -1.77
N GLY A 39 -8.50 -21.74 -1.52
CA GLY A 39 -9.35 -21.10 -2.53
C GLY A 39 -8.84 -19.74 -2.99
N ARG A 40 -8.19 -18.97 -2.10
CA ARG A 40 -7.57 -17.69 -2.48
C ARG A 40 -6.39 -17.88 -3.42
N MET A 41 -5.58 -18.92 -3.20
CA MET A 41 -4.47 -19.24 -4.10
C MET A 41 -4.97 -19.58 -5.51
N GLU A 42 -6.06 -20.31 -5.63
CA GLU A 42 -6.71 -20.59 -6.93
C GLU A 42 -7.16 -19.30 -7.63
N PHE A 43 -7.72 -18.33 -6.88
CA PHE A 43 -8.10 -17.02 -7.43
C PHE A 43 -6.89 -16.23 -7.92
N TRP A 44 -5.76 -16.30 -7.20
CA TRP A 44 -4.51 -15.65 -7.61
C TRP A 44 -3.90 -16.32 -8.84
N TRP A 45 -3.92 -17.66 -8.91
CA TRP A 45 -3.46 -18.39 -10.10
C TRP A 45 -4.35 -18.11 -11.31
N ALA A 46 -5.66 -18.04 -11.13
CA ALA A 46 -6.59 -17.65 -12.18
C ALA A 46 -6.24 -16.27 -12.78
N THR A 47 -5.80 -15.31 -11.93
CA THR A 47 -5.35 -14.00 -12.42
C THR A 47 -4.18 -14.13 -13.40
N PHE A 48 -3.19 -14.96 -13.11
CA PHE A 48 -2.07 -15.15 -14.06
C PHE A 48 -2.51 -15.79 -15.37
N THR A 49 -3.49 -16.69 -15.33
CA THR A 49 -4.06 -17.29 -16.54
C THR A 49 -4.82 -16.23 -17.37
N MET A 50 -5.62 -15.40 -16.71
CA MET A 50 -6.29 -14.26 -17.36
C MET A 50 -5.29 -13.30 -18.01
N MET A 51 -4.15 -13.02 -17.36
CA MET A 51 -3.13 -12.10 -17.89
C MET A 51 -2.36 -12.63 -19.10
N LYS A 52 -2.41 -13.93 -19.39
CA LYS A 52 -1.87 -14.47 -20.65
C LYS A 52 -2.75 -14.07 -21.84
N GLU A 53 -4.05 -14.00 -21.63
CA GLU A 53 -5.03 -13.63 -22.66
C GLU A 53 -5.28 -12.12 -22.71
N HIS A 54 -5.18 -11.44 -21.55
CA HIS A 54 -5.47 -10.03 -21.38
C HIS A 54 -4.28 -9.27 -20.73
N PRO A 55 -3.11 -9.18 -21.37
CA PRO A 55 -1.90 -8.63 -20.76
C PRO A 55 -2.01 -7.13 -20.41
N ALA A 56 -2.91 -6.40 -21.06
CA ALA A 56 -3.21 -5.00 -20.78
C ALA A 56 -4.25 -4.79 -19.68
N GLY A 57 -4.76 -5.87 -19.09
CA GLY A 57 -5.78 -5.85 -18.04
C GLY A 57 -7.20 -5.96 -18.58
N LEU A 58 -8.12 -6.14 -17.64
CA LEU A 58 -9.56 -6.38 -17.91
C LEU A 58 -10.42 -5.14 -17.64
N GLY A 59 -9.79 -4.06 -17.15
CA GLY A 59 -10.51 -2.87 -16.69
C GLY A 59 -11.12 -3.06 -15.29
N ILE A 60 -11.80 -2.02 -14.84
CA ILE A 60 -12.42 -1.98 -13.52
C ILE A 60 -13.42 -3.13 -13.38
N MET A 61 -13.31 -3.90 -12.31
CA MET A 61 -14.12 -5.08 -12.00
C MET A 61 -14.02 -6.24 -13.01
N GLY A 62 -13.16 -6.15 -14.02
CA GLY A 62 -13.04 -7.15 -15.08
C GLY A 62 -12.77 -8.56 -14.55
N TYR A 63 -11.95 -8.69 -13.49
CA TYR A 63 -11.75 -9.99 -12.83
C TYR A 63 -13.07 -10.66 -12.43
N GLN A 64 -13.95 -9.90 -11.76
CA GLN A 64 -15.21 -10.45 -11.26
C GLN A 64 -16.14 -10.91 -12.40
N GLU A 65 -16.14 -10.16 -13.50
CA GLU A 65 -17.02 -10.44 -14.65
C GLU A 65 -16.64 -11.75 -15.35
N ILE A 66 -15.35 -12.05 -15.47
CA ILE A 66 -14.90 -13.24 -16.19
C ILE A 66 -14.40 -14.38 -15.28
N SER A 67 -14.40 -14.19 -13.96
CA SER A 67 -13.86 -15.16 -12.99
C SER A 67 -14.47 -16.56 -13.13
N ALA A 68 -15.74 -16.64 -13.52
CA ALA A 68 -16.44 -17.91 -13.71
C ALA A 68 -15.83 -18.80 -14.80
N ALA A 69 -15.16 -18.23 -15.80
CA ALA A 69 -14.51 -18.99 -16.88
C ALA A 69 -13.15 -19.58 -16.46
N TYR A 70 -12.51 -19.02 -15.43
CA TYR A 70 -11.13 -19.38 -15.03
C TYR A 70 -11.06 -20.10 -13.68
N ILE A 71 -12.12 -20.04 -12.88
CA ILE A 71 -12.15 -20.66 -11.54
C ILE A 71 -13.06 -21.89 -11.60
N PRO A 72 -12.54 -23.10 -11.26
CA PRO A 72 -13.35 -24.32 -11.20
C PRO A 72 -14.58 -24.16 -10.29
N SER A 73 -15.69 -24.79 -10.68
CA SER A 73 -16.97 -24.72 -9.93
C SER A 73 -16.84 -25.20 -8.48
N GLU A 74 -15.97 -26.19 -8.25
CA GLU A 74 -15.68 -26.77 -6.93
C GLU A 74 -15.10 -25.74 -5.96
N VAL A 75 -14.24 -24.85 -6.47
CA VAL A 75 -13.60 -23.78 -5.70
C VAL A 75 -14.48 -22.53 -5.65
N ARG A 76 -15.11 -22.20 -6.75
CA ARG A 76 -15.98 -21.04 -6.89
C ARG A 76 -17.27 -21.17 -6.09
N GLY A 77 -17.79 -22.38 -5.93
CA GLY A 77 -19.09 -22.67 -5.33
C GLY A 77 -20.26 -22.11 -6.18
N LYS A 78 -21.36 -21.74 -5.53
CA LYS A 78 -22.57 -21.23 -6.18
C LYS A 78 -22.49 -19.77 -6.65
N VAL A 79 -21.40 -19.05 -6.30
CA VAL A 79 -21.25 -17.62 -6.62
C VAL A 79 -20.57 -17.49 -7.99
N GLU A 80 -21.24 -16.85 -8.93
CA GLU A 80 -20.70 -16.66 -10.29
C GLU A 80 -19.58 -15.62 -10.35
N LYS A 81 -19.74 -14.51 -9.63
CA LYS A 81 -18.77 -13.41 -9.62
C LYS A 81 -17.94 -13.44 -8.34
N ARG A 82 -16.69 -13.84 -8.44
CA ARG A 82 -15.76 -13.88 -7.29
C ARG A 82 -14.80 -12.71 -7.31
N ALA A 83 -14.55 -12.14 -6.13
CA ALA A 83 -13.49 -11.17 -5.92
C ALA A 83 -12.14 -11.89 -5.75
N VAL A 84 -11.04 -11.23 -6.09
CA VAL A 84 -9.70 -11.83 -6.04
C VAL A 84 -9.11 -11.88 -4.62
N HIS A 85 -9.67 -11.10 -3.70
CA HIS A 85 -9.25 -10.98 -2.30
C HIS A 85 -7.77 -10.63 -2.10
N SER A 86 -7.23 -9.78 -2.99
CA SER A 86 -5.91 -9.19 -2.89
C SER A 86 -5.83 -7.95 -3.77
N SER A 87 -5.43 -6.83 -3.19
CA SER A 87 -5.27 -5.57 -3.94
C SER A 87 -4.17 -5.65 -4.99
N TRP A 88 -3.15 -6.49 -4.79
CA TRP A 88 -2.09 -6.70 -5.79
C TRP A 88 -2.61 -7.41 -7.03
N PHE A 89 -3.39 -8.47 -6.84
CA PHE A 89 -4.01 -9.20 -7.94
C PHE A 89 -5.19 -8.43 -8.54
N GLN A 90 -5.88 -7.60 -7.74
CA GLN A 90 -6.86 -6.66 -8.26
C GLN A 90 -6.18 -5.65 -9.20
N LEU A 91 -5.08 -5.04 -8.78
CA LEU A 91 -4.29 -4.12 -9.60
C LEU A 91 -3.81 -4.80 -10.89
N LEU A 92 -3.27 -6.03 -10.78
CA LEU A 92 -2.81 -6.79 -11.93
C LEU A 92 -3.95 -7.12 -12.89
N SER A 93 -5.08 -7.59 -12.40
CA SER A 93 -6.22 -7.97 -13.26
C SER A 93 -6.89 -6.76 -13.92
N GLU A 94 -6.97 -5.61 -13.23
CA GLU A 94 -7.63 -4.43 -13.78
C GLU A 94 -6.75 -3.66 -14.77
N LEU A 95 -5.45 -3.49 -14.47
CA LEU A 95 -4.52 -2.66 -15.27
C LEU A 95 -3.47 -3.47 -16.04
N GLY A 96 -3.53 -4.80 -15.99
CA GLY A 96 -2.54 -5.66 -16.61
C GLY A 96 -1.15 -5.52 -16.00
N TRP A 97 -0.13 -6.01 -16.70
CA TRP A 97 1.26 -5.92 -16.27
C TRP A 97 1.78 -4.48 -16.05
N PRO A 98 1.37 -3.48 -16.86
CA PRO A 98 1.80 -2.09 -16.63
C PRO A 98 1.40 -1.56 -15.25
N GLY A 99 0.23 -1.96 -14.72
CA GLY A 99 -0.29 -1.47 -13.45
C GLY A 99 0.65 -1.70 -12.26
N PRO A 100 0.97 -2.97 -11.91
CA PRO A 100 1.91 -3.27 -10.83
C PRO A 100 3.29 -2.66 -11.03
N ILE A 101 3.79 -2.63 -12.27
CA ILE A 101 5.10 -2.04 -12.59
C ILE A 101 5.12 -0.55 -12.26
N LEU A 102 4.16 0.21 -12.77
CA LEU A 102 4.07 1.65 -12.51
C LEU A 102 3.83 1.95 -11.03
N PHE A 103 2.98 1.16 -10.37
CA PHE A 103 2.71 1.30 -8.94
C PHE A 103 3.95 1.00 -8.09
N PHE A 104 4.73 -0.01 -8.45
CA PHE A 104 6.01 -0.30 -7.81
C PHE A 104 6.98 0.87 -7.95
N PHE A 105 7.14 1.44 -9.13
CA PHE A 105 8.00 2.61 -9.33
C PHE A 105 7.52 3.83 -8.57
N LEU A 106 6.21 4.04 -8.47
CA LEU A 106 5.62 5.09 -7.64
C LEU A 106 6.05 4.92 -6.17
N LEU A 107 5.83 3.73 -5.60
CA LEU A 107 6.21 3.45 -4.20
C LEU A 107 7.72 3.61 -3.98
N MET A 108 8.55 3.08 -4.88
CA MET A 108 10.01 3.21 -4.78
C MET A 108 10.46 4.66 -4.85
N SER A 109 9.85 5.48 -5.70
CA SER A 109 10.13 6.90 -5.80
C SER A 109 9.79 7.63 -4.50
N LEU A 110 8.63 7.38 -3.92
CA LEU A 110 8.21 7.96 -2.64
C LEU A 110 9.16 7.60 -1.50
N LEU A 111 9.48 6.31 -1.36
CA LEU A 111 10.40 5.83 -0.34
C LEU A 111 11.82 6.40 -0.50
N LYS A 112 12.28 6.57 -1.76
CA LYS A 112 13.57 7.20 -2.05
C LYS A 112 13.60 8.67 -1.61
N VAL A 113 12.58 9.44 -1.94
CA VAL A 113 12.47 10.87 -1.54
C VAL A 113 12.41 10.98 -0.01
N ASN A 114 11.56 10.20 0.64
CA ASN A 114 11.44 10.22 2.10
C ASN A 114 12.70 9.72 2.82
N ARG A 115 13.44 8.79 2.23
CA ARG A 115 14.76 8.40 2.76
C ARG A 115 15.74 9.57 2.77
N GLN A 116 15.71 10.44 1.76
CA GLN A 116 16.52 11.65 1.73
C GLN A 116 16.04 12.67 2.77
N ALA A 117 14.72 12.87 2.89
CA ALA A 117 14.12 13.71 3.92
C ALA A 117 14.55 13.25 5.33
N LYS A 118 14.42 11.96 5.62
CA LYS A 118 14.82 11.39 6.93
C LYS A 118 16.30 11.59 7.24
N LYS A 119 17.20 11.34 6.29
CA LYS A 119 18.64 11.56 6.47
C LYS A 119 18.93 13.02 6.84
N ARG A 120 18.27 13.94 6.17
CA ARG A 120 18.43 15.35 6.41
C ARG A 120 17.90 15.78 7.78
N LEU A 121 16.67 15.36 8.13
CA LEU A 121 16.05 15.69 9.41
C LEU A 121 16.91 15.23 10.59
N ILE A 122 17.53 14.06 10.49
CA ILE A 122 18.48 13.57 11.50
C ILE A 122 19.72 14.48 11.57
N SER A 123 20.29 14.88 10.44
CA SER A 123 21.49 15.73 10.40
C SER A 123 21.23 17.14 10.94
N GLU A 124 19.97 17.60 10.88
CA GLU A 124 19.51 18.89 11.40
C GLU A 124 19.03 18.81 12.88
N GLY A 125 19.05 17.62 13.50
CA GLY A 125 18.55 17.38 14.86
C GLY A 125 17.02 17.48 15.01
N ARG A 126 16.27 17.41 13.91
CA ARG A 126 14.80 17.54 13.85
C ARG A 126 14.14 16.19 14.05
N THR A 127 14.22 15.69 15.27
CA THR A 127 13.79 14.33 15.62
C THR A 127 12.28 14.14 15.51
N ASP A 128 11.49 15.14 15.88
CA ASP A 128 10.03 15.05 15.83
C ASP A 128 9.51 14.90 14.40
N GLU A 129 10.07 15.70 13.48
CA GLU A 129 9.69 15.61 12.06
C GLU A 129 10.18 14.31 11.42
N TYR A 130 11.34 13.80 11.82
CA TYR A 130 11.82 12.50 11.42
C TYR A 130 10.81 11.40 11.78
N PHE A 131 10.32 11.38 13.03
CA PHE A 131 9.33 10.40 13.46
C PHE A 131 7.97 10.56 12.76
N ARG A 132 7.57 11.78 12.40
CA ARG A 132 6.37 12.00 11.57
C ARG A 132 6.51 11.34 10.19
N VAL A 133 7.65 11.50 9.51
CA VAL A 133 7.90 10.85 8.22
C VAL A 133 7.91 9.34 8.36
N VAL A 134 8.57 8.80 9.40
CA VAL A 134 8.57 7.36 9.69
C VAL A 134 7.16 6.83 9.94
N ALA A 135 6.35 7.53 10.73
CA ALA A 135 4.98 7.11 11.03
C ALA A 135 4.12 7.02 9.77
N LEU A 136 4.23 7.99 8.84
CA LEU A 136 3.51 7.96 7.56
C LEU A 136 3.96 6.79 6.67
N GLU A 137 5.26 6.50 6.61
CA GLU A 137 5.76 5.34 5.86
C GLU A 137 5.29 4.01 6.47
N VAL A 138 5.35 3.88 7.79
CA VAL A 138 4.88 2.68 8.49
C VAL A 138 3.37 2.48 8.27
N ALA A 139 2.58 3.55 8.33
CA ALA A 139 1.15 3.49 8.03
C ALA A 139 0.88 2.99 6.61
N LEU A 140 1.58 3.53 5.61
CA LEU A 140 1.47 3.08 4.22
C LEU A 140 1.88 1.62 4.06
N LEU A 141 3.03 1.21 4.62
CA LEU A 141 3.51 -0.17 4.55
C LEU A 141 2.56 -1.14 5.24
N SER A 142 2.02 -0.78 6.42
CA SER A 142 1.03 -1.59 7.12
C SER A 142 -0.24 -1.78 6.30
N TYR A 143 -0.70 -0.72 5.63
CA TYR A 143 -1.81 -0.82 4.69
C TYR A 143 -1.50 -1.78 3.54
N MET A 144 -0.30 -1.69 2.94
CA MET A 144 0.10 -2.54 1.82
C MET A 144 0.15 -4.03 2.22
N VAL A 145 0.61 -4.34 3.44
CA VAL A 145 0.58 -5.70 3.98
C VAL A 145 -0.86 -6.20 4.13
N SER A 146 -1.74 -5.40 4.74
CA SER A 146 -3.16 -5.74 4.90
C SER A 146 -3.86 -5.88 3.54
N ALA A 147 -3.52 -5.04 2.58
CA ALA A 147 -4.04 -5.06 1.21
C ALA A 147 -3.67 -6.33 0.42
N SER A 148 -2.69 -7.12 0.89
CA SER A 148 -2.39 -8.42 0.28
C SER A 148 -3.52 -9.43 0.40
N PHE A 149 -4.44 -9.24 1.36
CA PHE A 149 -5.52 -10.17 1.66
C PHE A 149 -6.92 -9.60 1.45
N ILE A 150 -7.03 -8.40 0.88
CA ILE A 150 -8.30 -7.70 0.70
C ILE A 150 -8.30 -6.87 -0.60
N ASP A 151 -9.45 -6.75 -1.26
CA ASP A 151 -9.64 -5.93 -2.48
C ASP A 151 -9.87 -4.46 -2.11
N ARG A 152 -8.79 -3.73 -1.86
CA ARG A 152 -8.83 -2.32 -1.45
C ARG A 152 -7.91 -1.41 -2.27
N PHE A 153 -7.47 -1.86 -3.45
CA PHE A 153 -6.62 -1.03 -4.31
C PHE A 153 -7.30 0.29 -4.72
N ARG A 154 -8.61 0.26 -4.93
CA ARG A 154 -9.42 1.44 -5.29
C ARG A 154 -9.86 2.26 -4.07
N SER A 155 -9.50 1.84 -2.85
CA SER A 155 -9.89 2.57 -1.64
C SER A 155 -9.20 3.93 -1.59
N GLU A 156 -9.97 4.97 -1.29
CA GLU A 156 -9.47 6.33 -1.09
C GLU A 156 -8.38 6.40 -0.04
N ILE A 157 -8.44 5.56 0.99
CA ILE A 157 -7.46 5.51 2.08
C ILE A 157 -6.05 5.27 1.55
N LEU A 158 -5.88 4.35 0.58
CA LEU A 158 -4.57 4.09 -0.03
C LEU A 158 -4.00 5.36 -0.68
N TRP A 159 -4.84 6.06 -1.44
CA TRP A 159 -4.43 7.26 -2.17
C TRP A 159 -4.14 8.43 -1.22
N TRP A 160 -4.91 8.58 -0.15
CA TRP A 160 -4.61 9.55 0.91
C TRP A 160 -3.28 9.25 1.60
N MET A 161 -2.99 7.99 1.93
CA MET A 161 -1.69 7.62 2.51
C MET A 161 -0.52 7.93 1.56
N ILE A 162 -0.66 7.61 0.27
CA ILE A 162 0.33 7.94 -0.76
C ILE A 162 0.54 9.46 -0.83
N LEU A 163 -0.53 10.25 -0.82
CA LEU A 163 -0.47 11.71 -0.84
C LEU A 163 0.23 12.28 0.41
N PHE A 164 -0.05 11.77 1.60
CA PHE A 164 0.63 12.22 2.83
C PHE A 164 2.12 11.87 2.82
N VAL A 165 2.47 10.68 2.37
CA VAL A 165 3.89 10.28 2.21
C VAL A 165 4.59 11.16 1.16
N ALA A 166 3.92 11.47 0.05
CA ALA A 166 4.44 12.39 -0.97
C ALA A 166 4.60 13.83 -0.43
N ALA A 167 3.59 14.33 0.30
CA ALA A 167 3.62 15.65 0.91
C ALA A 167 4.78 15.79 1.91
N ALA A 168 5.02 14.76 2.75
CA ALA A 168 6.14 14.75 3.67
C ALA A 168 7.48 14.84 2.92
N GLY A 169 7.66 14.06 1.86
CA GLY A 169 8.85 14.11 1.01
C GLY A 169 9.03 15.48 0.35
N ASN A 170 7.95 16.08 -0.13
CA ASN A 170 7.98 17.41 -0.73
C ASN A 170 8.40 18.48 0.28
N VAL A 171 7.72 18.55 1.42
CA VAL A 171 7.98 19.58 2.45
C VAL A 171 9.38 19.46 3.06
N TYR A 172 9.79 18.26 3.42
CA TYR A 172 11.05 18.06 4.17
C TYR A 172 12.28 17.87 3.30
N TYR A 173 12.12 17.68 1.99
CA TYR A 173 13.26 17.50 1.09
C TYR A 173 13.22 18.41 -0.13
N LEU A 174 12.19 18.37 -0.98
CA LEU A 174 12.19 19.04 -2.28
C LEU A 174 12.13 20.57 -2.17
N GLN A 175 11.14 21.12 -1.44
CA GLN A 175 11.00 22.59 -1.27
C GLN A 175 12.23 23.20 -0.62
N LEU A 176 12.83 22.52 0.31
CA LEU A 176 14.01 23.02 0.98
C LEU A 176 15.24 23.01 0.07
N GLN A 177 15.33 22.09 -0.89
CA GLN A 177 16.37 22.12 -1.93
C GLN A 177 16.23 23.32 -2.84
N GLU A 178 15.02 23.67 -3.23
CA GLU A 178 14.75 24.87 -4.05
C GLU A 178 15.18 26.14 -3.31
N HIS A 179 14.80 26.28 -2.04
CA HIS A 179 15.22 27.43 -1.23
C HIS A 179 16.73 27.57 -1.09
N LEU A 180 17.47 26.48 -1.00
CA LEU A 180 18.93 26.50 -0.94
C LEU A 180 19.56 26.78 -2.29
N ALA A 181 18.98 26.29 -3.38
CA ALA A 181 19.44 26.60 -4.73
C ALA A 181 19.30 28.10 -5.04
N HIS A 182 18.19 28.72 -4.63
CA HIS A 182 17.96 30.16 -4.79
C HIS A 182 18.86 31.04 -3.87
N ARG A 183 19.30 30.50 -2.72
CA ARG A 183 20.22 31.22 -1.80
C ARG A 183 21.69 31.09 -2.16
N ARG A 184 22.10 30.25 -3.12
CA ARG A 184 23.47 30.23 -3.62
C ARG A 184 23.70 31.55 -4.34
N PRO A 185 24.58 32.47 -3.81
CA PRO A 185 24.88 33.72 -4.50
C PRO A 185 25.38 33.37 -5.89
N GLY A 186 24.78 33.98 -6.88
CA GLY A 186 25.11 33.76 -8.28
C GLY A 186 26.63 33.73 -8.48
N LYS A 187 27.11 32.83 -9.31
CA LYS A 187 28.45 32.95 -9.90
C LYS A 187 28.64 34.41 -10.22
N ARG A 188 29.62 35.06 -9.59
CA ARG A 188 30.02 36.44 -9.91
C ARG A 188 30.03 36.54 -11.44
N GLN A 189 29.17 37.38 -12.00
CA GLN A 189 29.36 37.79 -13.37
C GLN A 189 30.80 38.26 -13.49
N PRO A 190 31.56 37.81 -14.51
CA PRO A 190 32.88 38.36 -14.73
C PRO A 190 32.72 39.88 -14.90
N PRO A 191 33.64 40.70 -14.32
CA PRO A 191 33.53 42.15 -14.42
C PRO A 191 33.43 42.51 -15.89
N ASN A 192 32.43 43.36 -16.21
CA ASN A 192 32.23 43.89 -17.56
C ASN A 192 33.57 44.50 -18.04
N ALA A 193 34.05 44.00 -19.17
CA ALA A 193 35.28 44.45 -19.81
C ALA A 193 35.21 45.89 -20.35
N THR A 194 34.21 46.69 -19.93
CA THR A 194 33.97 48.07 -20.41
C THR A 194 34.42 49.15 -19.47
N GLU A 195 35.02 48.81 -18.32
CA GLU A 195 35.57 49.82 -17.39
C GLU A 195 37.10 49.69 -17.27
N MET A 196 37.80 49.79 -18.41
CA MET A 196 39.21 50.15 -18.36
C MET A 196 39.31 51.65 -18.63
N PRO A 197 39.82 52.47 -17.67
CA PRO A 197 40.08 53.86 -17.91
C PRO A 197 41.28 53.98 -18.85
N THR A 198 41.12 54.82 -19.90
CA THR A 198 42.15 55.25 -20.82
C THR A 198 43.19 56.13 -20.15
#